data_f5d8ec5f323cf7d57edbe3a6670460e8
#
_entry.id   f5d8ec5f323cf7d57edbe3a6670460e8
#
_cell.length_a   1.000
_cell.length_b   1.000
_cell.length_c   1.000
_cell.angle_alpha   90.00
_cell.angle_beta   90.00
_cell.angle_gamma   90.00
#
_symmetry.space_group_name_H-M   'P 1'
#
loop_
_entity.id
_entity.type
_entity.pdbx_description
1 polymer ?
#
loop_
_entity_poly.entity_id
_entity_poly.type
_entity_poly.pdbx_seq_one_letter_code
_entity_poly.pdbx_strand_id
1 'polypeptide(L)'
;MIPNTQDNLSLRWTFEEVFRVTDVRNQLCYVTQGIRSFDENVFTPTFLTGTRLDDFQVFADIIRATYSEGNYLIALQQSLTPSAAKYFEDLNALINRDPSIFTGPGGQIESNFTNINDPNDDVFGYFFATTIDTVRMFIPPESVGSPAACCVIDEDRALECQDVNCGNCLRTARSTTERPFWWR
;
A
#
# COMPACT_ATOMS: atom_id res chain seq x y z
N MET A 1 25.89 -3.96 -15.33
CA MET A 1 25.56 -3.62 -16.74
C MET A 1 24.12 -4.05 -16.93
N ILE A 2 23.16 -3.12 -16.83
CA ILE A 2 21.74 -3.38 -17.00
C ILE A 2 21.51 -3.54 -18.52
N PRO A 3 20.89 -4.61 -19.00
CA PRO A 3 20.63 -4.74 -20.42
C PRO A 3 19.70 -3.61 -20.86
N ASN A 4 20.12 -2.89 -21.87
CA ASN A 4 19.37 -1.82 -22.52
C ASN A 4 18.32 -2.45 -23.45
N THR A 5 17.29 -3.05 -22.86
CA THR A 5 16.11 -3.45 -23.59
C THR A 5 15.06 -2.37 -23.35
N GLN A 6 14.83 -1.55 -24.36
CA GLN A 6 13.74 -0.56 -24.45
C GLN A 6 12.36 -1.26 -24.58
N ASP A 7 12.16 -2.34 -23.85
CA ASP A 7 10.88 -3.02 -23.82
C ASP A 7 10.05 -2.34 -22.74
N ASN A 8 8.92 -1.81 -23.12
CA ASN A 8 7.82 -1.20 -22.39
C ASN A 8 7.73 -1.67 -20.93
N LEU A 9 8.61 -1.16 -20.07
CA LEU A 9 8.64 -1.48 -18.66
C LEU A 9 7.53 -0.71 -17.96
N SER A 10 6.49 -1.38 -17.58
CA SER A 10 5.46 -0.80 -16.70
C SER A 10 5.89 -0.89 -15.26
N LEU A 11 5.50 0.07 -14.46
CA LEU A 11 5.80 0.14 -13.03
C LEU A 11 4.51 0.16 -12.24
N ARG A 12 4.51 -0.52 -11.09
CA ARG A 12 3.44 -0.46 -10.11
C ARG A 12 4.02 -0.12 -8.75
N TRP A 13 3.32 0.71 -7.99
CA TRP A 13 3.71 1.04 -6.63
C TRP A 13 2.65 0.60 -5.63
N THR A 14 3.11 0.01 -4.54
CA THR A 14 2.30 -0.22 -3.34
C THR A 14 2.95 0.47 -2.16
N PHE A 15 2.14 0.87 -1.20
CA PHE A 15 2.59 1.67 -0.07
C PHE A 15 2.26 1.00 1.24
N GLU A 16 3.20 1.10 2.17
CA GLU A 16 3.03 0.69 3.55
C GLU A 16 3.51 1.80 4.46
N GLU A 17 2.90 1.92 5.61
CA GLU A 17 3.44 2.70 6.71
C GLU A 17 3.92 1.78 7.82
N VAL A 18 5.02 2.16 8.45
CA VAL A 18 5.49 1.52 9.67
C VAL A 18 5.65 2.59 10.72
N PHE A 19 4.89 2.49 11.77
CA PHE A 19 4.90 3.47 12.85
C PHE A 19 5.21 2.83 14.19
N ARG A 20 5.74 3.66 15.08
CA ARG A 20 6.01 3.30 16.45
C ARG A 20 4.87 3.79 17.35
N VAL A 21 4.38 2.93 18.21
CA VAL A 21 3.32 3.25 19.15
C VAL A 21 3.59 2.60 20.51
N THR A 22 3.35 3.33 21.59
CA THR A 22 3.35 2.78 22.94
C THR A 22 1.90 2.62 23.38
N ASP A 23 1.48 1.40 23.69
CA ASP A 23 0.12 1.09 24.12
C ASP A 23 -0.13 1.46 25.60
N VAL A 24 -1.38 1.39 26.03
CA VAL A 24 -1.78 1.71 27.42
C VAL A 24 -1.12 0.82 28.47
N ARG A 25 -0.53 -0.31 28.08
CA ARG A 25 0.23 -1.20 28.98
C ARG A 25 1.72 -0.90 28.98
N ASN A 26 2.10 0.24 28.40
CA ASN A 26 3.48 0.67 28.24
C ASN A 26 4.32 -0.28 27.38
N GLN A 27 3.66 -1.01 26.46
CA GLN A 27 4.33 -1.86 25.49
C GLN A 27 4.66 -1.06 24.23
N LEU A 28 5.93 -0.99 23.88
CA LEU A 28 6.37 -0.41 22.61
C LEU A 28 6.23 -1.42 21.48
N CYS A 29 5.55 -1.03 20.42
CA CYS A 29 5.40 -1.81 19.20
C CYS A 29 5.80 -1.03 17.95
N TYR A 30 6.21 -1.78 16.96
CA TYR A 30 6.36 -1.35 15.56
C TYR A 30 5.24 -2.03 14.77
N VAL A 31 4.35 -1.23 14.21
CA VAL A 31 3.17 -1.70 13.49
C VAL A 31 3.35 -1.41 12.02
N THR A 32 3.21 -2.44 11.19
CA THR A 32 3.20 -2.30 9.73
C THR A 32 1.77 -2.34 9.23
N GLN A 33 1.35 -1.31 8.52
CA GLN A 33 0.03 -1.20 7.94
C GLN A 33 0.12 -0.93 6.46
N GLY A 34 -0.61 -1.68 5.65
CA GLY A 34 -0.76 -1.37 4.23
C GLY A 34 -1.60 -0.11 4.04
N ILE A 35 -1.13 0.80 3.24
CA ILE A 35 -1.91 1.95 2.84
C ILE A 35 -2.78 1.51 1.67
N ARG A 36 -4.09 1.56 1.87
CA ARG A 36 -5.03 1.28 0.80
C ARG A 36 -5.06 2.46 -0.15
N SER A 37 -4.55 2.27 -1.34
CA SER A 37 -4.89 3.13 -2.47
C SER A 37 -6.19 2.62 -3.09
N PHE A 38 -7.09 3.51 -3.43
CA PHE A 38 -8.29 3.14 -4.21
C PHE A 38 -7.92 2.80 -5.65
N ASP A 39 -6.76 3.25 -6.11
CA ASP A 39 -6.21 3.00 -7.43
C ASP A 39 -4.99 2.08 -7.35
N GLU A 40 -4.92 1.10 -8.23
CA GLU A 40 -3.68 0.38 -8.47
C GLU A 40 -2.71 1.33 -9.17
N ASN A 41 -1.71 1.83 -8.45
CA ASN A 41 -0.75 2.80 -8.97
C ASN A 41 0.15 2.16 -10.04
N VAL A 42 -0.40 2.01 -11.24
CA VAL A 42 0.29 1.46 -12.41
C VAL A 42 0.63 2.60 -13.37
N PHE A 43 1.85 2.61 -13.81
CA PHE A 43 2.33 3.49 -14.86
C PHE A 43 2.83 2.66 -16.03
N THR A 44 2.18 2.82 -17.18
CA THR A 44 2.62 2.24 -18.44
C THR A 44 3.14 3.35 -19.34
N PRO A 45 4.44 3.39 -19.62
CA PRO A 45 4.98 4.42 -20.48
C PRO A 45 4.54 4.18 -21.92
N THR A 46 3.71 5.05 -22.42
CA THR A 46 3.31 5.03 -23.84
C THR A 46 4.39 5.60 -24.77
N PHE A 47 5.20 6.54 -24.27
CA PHE A 47 6.30 7.16 -25.02
C PHE A 47 7.36 7.70 -24.05
N LEU A 48 8.31 6.88 -23.62
CA LEU A 48 9.47 7.39 -22.90
C LEU A 48 10.60 7.64 -23.91
N THR A 49 10.91 8.91 -24.14
CA THR A 49 12.13 9.33 -24.83
C THR A 49 13.35 9.44 -23.90
N GLY A 50 13.22 9.02 -22.64
CA GLY A 50 14.25 9.10 -21.63
C GLY A 50 14.16 7.97 -20.61
N THR A 51 15.23 7.78 -19.85
CA THR A 51 15.39 6.74 -18.82
C THR A 51 14.92 7.18 -17.43
N ARG A 52 14.33 8.37 -17.30
CA ARG A 52 13.96 8.97 -16.02
C ARG A 52 12.57 9.58 -16.06
N LEU A 53 11.80 9.30 -15.03
CA LEU A 53 10.55 10.00 -14.73
C LEU A 53 10.86 11.08 -13.69
N ASP A 54 10.72 12.34 -14.07
CA ASP A 54 10.84 13.46 -13.16
C ASP A 54 9.44 13.94 -12.77
N ASP A 55 9.25 14.26 -11.48
CA ASP A 55 8.04 14.86 -10.92
C ASP A 55 6.73 14.05 -11.11
N PHE A 56 6.84 12.71 -11.23
CA PHE A 56 5.66 11.87 -11.26
C PHE A 56 5.15 11.59 -9.83
N GLN A 57 3.99 12.15 -9.50
CA GLN A 57 3.37 11.92 -8.20
C GLN A 57 2.72 10.53 -8.18
N VAL A 58 3.29 9.61 -7.42
CA VAL A 58 2.78 8.23 -7.28
C VAL A 58 1.85 8.07 -6.08
N PHE A 59 1.92 8.98 -5.11
CA PHE A 59 1.15 8.87 -3.87
C PHE A 59 1.00 10.23 -3.18
N ALA A 60 -0.17 10.46 -2.58
CA ALA A 60 -0.41 11.55 -1.63
C ALA A 60 -1.42 11.09 -0.59
N ASP A 61 -1.11 11.27 0.69
CA ASP A 61 -2.00 10.95 1.80
C ASP A 61 -1.74 11.88 2.98
N ILE A 62 -2.68 11.89 3.93
CA ILE A 62 -2.59 12.68 5.15
C ILE A 62 -2.00 11.82 6.25
N ILE A 63 -0.89 12.27 6.83
CA ILE A 63 -0.27 11.60 7.95
C ILE A 63 -1.14 11.76 9.20
N ARG A 64 -1.48 10.66 9.83
CA ARG A 64 -2.30 10.67 11.03
C ARG A 64 -1.47 11.09 12.25
N ALA A 65 -1.94 12.08 12.99
CA ALA A 65 -1.29 12.57 14.22
C ALA A 65 -1.14 11.50 15.33
N THR A 66 -1.92 10.42 15.26
CA THR A 66 -1.86 9.29 16.19
C THR A 66 -0.49 8.59 16.19
N TYR A 67 0.28 8.69 15.10
CA TYR A 67 1.57 8.02 14.92
C TYR A 67 2.76 8.95 15.14
N SER A 68 2.63 9.89 16.06
CA SER A 68 3.60 10.95 16.33
C SER A 68 4.92 10.47 16.94
N GLU A 69 5.04 9.22 17.37
CA GLU A 69 6.28 8.69 17.93
C GLU A 69 7.34 8.34 16.87
N GLY A 70 7.00 8.43 15.61
CA GLY A 70 7.84 8.17 14.44
C GLY A 70 7.10 7.30 13.43
N ASN A 71 7.24 7.66 12.16
CA ASN A 71 6.58 6.98 11.05
C ASN A 71 7.55 6.85 9.87
N TYR A 72 7.46 5.73 9.17
CA TYR A 72 8.10 5.50 7.88
C TYR A 72 7.06 5.23 6.83
N LEU A 73 7.09 5.98 5.76
CA LEU A 73 6.43 5.61 4.51
C LEU A 73 7.36 4.70 3.72
N ILE A 74 6.87 3.54 3.33
CA ILE A 74 7.58 2.56 2.52
C ILE A 74 6.89 2.47 1.17
N ALA A 75 7.59 2.82 0.11
CA ALA A 75 7.15 2.61 -1.26
C ALA A 75 7.84 1.36 -1.82
N LEU A 76 7.04 0.44 -2.32
CA LEU A 76 7.47 -0.78 -2.99
C LEU A 76 7.21 -0.61 -4.49
N GLN A 77 8.26 -0.48 -5.28
CA GLN A 77 8.18 -0.37 -6.73
C GLN A 77 8.36 -1.73 -7.37
N GLN A 78 7.44 -2.13 -8.20
CA GLN A 78 7.42 -3.38 -8.93
C GLN A 78 7.56 -3.12 -10.43
N SER A 79 8.38 -3.90 -11.11
CA SER A 79 8.43 -3.91 -12.58
C SER A 79 7.45 -4.95 -13.12
N LEU A 80 6.59 -4.54 -14.04
CA LEU A 80 5.55 -5.37 -14.60
C LEU A 80 5.83 -5.71 -16.08
N THR A 81 5.46 -6.92 -16.47
CA THR A 81 5.31 -7.26 -17.88
C THR A 81 4.08 -6.53 -18.46
N PRO A 82 4.00 -6.32 -19.79
CA PRO A 82 2.84 -5.67 -20.41
C PRO A 82 1.51 -6.34 -20.07
N SER A 83 1.47 -7.66 -19.99
CA SER A 83 0.25 -8.40 -19.63
C SER A 83 -0.13 -8.24 -18.17
N ALA A 84 0.85 -8.21 -17.25
CA ALA A 84 0.57 -7.92 -15.85
C ALA A 84 0.12 -6.46 -15.65
N ALA A 85 0.71 -5.50 -16.36
CA ALA A 85 0.28 -4.12 -16.33
C ALA A 85 -1.17 -3.98 -16.80
N LYS A 86 -1.50 -4.60 -17.92
CA LYS A 86 -2.88 -4.59 -18.44
C LYS A 86 -3.87 -5.17 -17.44
N TYR A 87 -3.55 -6.28 -16.77
CA TYR A 87 -4.40 -6.84 -15.72
C TYR A 87 -4.72 -5.82 -14.62
N PHE A 88 -3.72 -5.09 -14.12
CA PHE A 88 -3.92 -4.08 -13.07
C PHE A 88 -4.65 -2.84 -13.59
N GLU A 89 -4.44 -2.44 -14.83
CA GLU A 89 -5.20 -1.35 -15.48
C GLU A 89 -6.68 -1.72 -15.64
N ASP A 90 -6.98 -2.95 -16.07
CA ASP A 90 -8.34 -3.46 -16.18
C ASP A 90 -9.01 -3.56 -14.79
N LEU A 91 -8.24 -3.96 -13.76
CA LEU A 91 -8.71 -3.98 -12.38
C LEU A 91 -9.05 -2.56 -11.87
N ASN A 92 -8.19 -1.58 -12.14
CA ASN A 92 -8.46 -0.18 -11.82
C ASN A 92 -9.72 0.33 -12.52
N ALA A 93 -9.87 0.04 -13.79
CA ALA A 93 -11.04 0.41 -14.55
C ALA A 93 -12.34 -0.20 -13.97
N LEU A 94 -12.24 -1.41 -13.40
CA LEU A 94 -13.36 -2.06 -12.74
C LEU A 94 -13.69 -1.42 -11.39
N ILE A 95 -12.68 -1.13 -10.56
CA ILE A 95 -12.83 -0.54 -9.23
C ILE A 95 -13.40 0.88 -9.32
N ASN A 96 -12.90 1.67 -10.28
CA ASN A 96 -13.28 3.07 -10.44
C ASN A 96 -14.49 3.28 -11.36
N ARG A 97 -15.16 2.20 -11.70
CA ARG A 97 -16.33 2.27 -12.57
C ARG A 97 -17.50 2.95 -11.87
N ASP A 98 -18.07 3.96 -12.52
CA ASP A 98 -19.33 4.55 -12.08
C ASP A 98 -20.45 3.49 -12.14
N PRO A 99 -21.11 3.18 -11.03
CA PRO A 99 -22.19 2.20 -10.99
C PRO A 99 -23.48 2.67 -11.68
N SER A 100 -23.40 3.59 -12.65
CA SER A 100 -24.57 4.06 -13.37
C SER A 100 -25.25 2.90 -14.11
N ILE A 101 -26.60 2.92 -14.12
CA ILE A 101 -27.42 1.90 -14.78
C ILE A 101 -27.21 1.80 -16.30
N PHE A 102 -26.53 2.79 -16.89
CA PHE A 102 -26.22 2.85 -18.32
C PHE A 102 -24.85 2.23 -18.66
N THR A 103 -24.03 1.91 -17.68
CA THR A 103 -22.80 1.17 -17.91
C THR A 103 -23.11 -0.32 -18.08
N GLY A 104 -22.83 -0.88 -19.25
CA GLY A 104 -22.97 -2.32 -19.51
C GLY A 104 -22.21 -3.16 -18.47
N PRO A 105 -22.43 -4.48 -18.37
CA PRO A 105 -21.71 -5.35 -17.43
C PRO A 105 -20.21 -5.18 -17.59
N GLY A 106 -19.45 -5.16 -16.48
CA GLY A 106 -18.01 -5.10 -16.50
C GLY A 106 -17.45 -6.23 -17.34
N GLY A 107 -16.53 -5.92 -18.22
CA GLY A 107 -15.81 -6.97 -18.95
C GLY A 107 -15.11 -7.89 -17.96
N GLN A 108 -14.94 -9.15 -18.32
CA GLN A 108 -14.16 -10.10 -17.55
C GLN A 108 -12.68 -9.68 -17.62
N ILE A 109 -12.02 -9.60 -16.46
CA ILE A 109 -10.58 -9.36 -16.42
C ILE A 109 -9.88 -10.66 -16.80
N GLU A 110 -8.97 -10.60 -17.76
CA GLU A 110 -8.22 -11.77 -18.20
C GLU A 110 -7.38 -12.34 -17.05
N SER A 111 -7.56 -13.63 -16.78
CA SER A 111 -6.78 -14.42 -15.84
C SER A 111 -5.73 -15.24 -16.59
N ASN A 112 -4.57 -15.48 -15.98
CA ASN A 112 -3.61 -16.45 -16.47
C ASN A 112 -3.67 -17.79 -15.72
N PHE A 113 -4.75 -18.02 -14.97
CA PHE A 113 -5.08 -19.30 -14.38
C PHE A 113 -6.10 -20.07 -15.23
N THR A 114 -6.02 -21.38 -15.16
CA THR A 114 -7.01 -22.29 -15.75
C THR A 114 -7.41 -23.30 -14.71
N ASN A 115 -8.73 -23.53 -14.55
CA ASN A 115 -9.24 -24.62 -13.72
C ASN A 115 -8.98 -25.95 -14.44
N ILE A 116 -8.12 -26.78 -13.85
CA ILE A 116 -7.76 -28.09 -14.45
C ILE A 116 -8.88 -29.14 -14.34
N ASN A 117 -9.85 -28.95 -13.43
CA ASN A 117 -10.95 -29.86 -13.22
C ASN A 117 -12.17 -29.51 -14.10
N ASP A 118 -12.36 -28.23 -14.39
CA ASP A 118 -13.39 -27.72 -15.30
C ASP A 118 -12.84 -26.51 -16.07
N PRO A 119 -12.37 -26.71 -17.30
CA PRO A 119 -11.82 -25.62 -18.14
C PRO A 119 -12.83 -24.52 -18.51
N ASN A 120 -14.14 -24.76 -18.30
CA ASN A 120 -15.18 -23.76 -18.56
C ASN A 120 -15.53 -22.93 -17.30
N ASP A 121 -14.95 -23.28 -16.14
CA ASP A 121 -15.12 -22.54 -14.91
C ASP A 121 -14.05 -21.43 -14.81
N ASP A 122 -14.51 -20.20 -14.76
CA ASP A 122 -13.63 -19.02 -14.76
C ASP A 122 -12.87 -18.90 -13.45
N VAL A 123 -11.56 -18.85 -13.53
CA VAL A 123 -10.66 -18.59 -12.38
C VAL A 123 -10.23 -17.14 -12.40
N PHE A 124 -10.47 -16.44 -11.30
CA PHE A 124 -10.07 -15.05 -11.14
C PHE A 124 -8.69 -14.93 -10.53
N GLY A 125 -7.93 -13.95 -10.97
CA GLY A 125 -6.62 -13.62 -10.47
C GLY A 125 -5.56 -13.61 -11.56
N TYR A 126 -4.37 -13.14 -11.21
CA TYR A 126 -3.24 -13.08 -12.13
C TYR A 126 -1.95 -13.41 -11.39
N PHE A 127 -1.23 -14.41 -11.85
CA PHE A 127 0.10 -14.75 -11.34
C PHE A 127 1.17 -14.02 -12.16
N PHE A 128 2.04 -13.32 -11.46
CA PHE A 128 3.21 -12.67 -12.05
C PHE A 128 4.41 -12.74 -11.11
N ALA A 129 5.59 -12.67 -11.69
CA ALA A 129 6.84 -12.53 -10.95
C ALA A 129 7.46 -11.17 -11.26
N THR A 130 8.00 -10.52 -10.25
CA THR A 130 8.55 -9.17 -10.38
C THR A 130 9.78 -8.98 -9.50
N THR A 131 10.60 -8.00 -9.86
CA THR A 131 11.59 -7.43 -8.95
C THR A 131 10.95 -6.29 -8.16
N ILE A 132 11.34 -6.16 -6.89
CA ILE A 132 10.82 -5.12 -6.01
C ILE A 132 11.99 -4.25 -5.54
N ASP A 133 11.88 -2.95 -5.82
CA ASP A 133 12.72 -1.93 -5.19
C ASP A 133 11.96 -1.29 -4.03
N THR A 134 12.67 -0.99 -2.95
CA THR A 134 12.08 -0.46 -1.72
C THR A 134 12.70 0.87 -1.35
N VAL A 135 11.87 1.89 -1.28
CA VAL A 135 12.23 3.22 -0.76
C VAL A 135 11.58 3.43 0.60
N ARG A 136 12.35 3.89 1.58
CA ARG A 136 11.87 4.19 2.93
C ARG A 136 12.10 5.66 3.23
N MET A 137 11.03 6.36 3.54
CA MET A 137 11.08 7.78 3.90
C MET A 137 10.66 7.93 5.36
N PHE A 138 11.57 8.45 6.18
CA PHE A 138 11.25 8.79 7.57
C PHE A 138 10.44 10.07 7.63
N ILE A 139 9.35 10.04 8.39
CA ILE A 139 8.51 11.18 8.67
C ILE A 139 8.72 11.53 10.14
N PRO A 140 9.40 12.64 10.42
CA PRO A 140 9.73 12.99 11.79
C PRO A 140 8.48 13.47 12.55
N PRO A 141 8.42 13.22 13.88
CA PRO A 141 7.26 13.56 14.70
C PRO A 141 6.82 15.02 14.58
N GLU A 142 7.76 15.95 14.47
CA GLU A 142 7.50 17.39 14.31
C GLU A 142 6.73 17.74 13.03
N SER A 143 6.75 16.89 12.03
CA SER A 143 6.02 17.09 10.77
C SER A 143 4.54 16.69 10.88
N VAL A 144 4.15 16.00 11.94
CA VAL A 144 2.79 15.45 12.12
C VAL A 144 1.91 16.35 13.00
N GLY A 145 2.47 17.41 13.57
CA GLY A 145 1.78 18.31 14.52
C GLY A 145 1.80 17.78 15.97
N SER A 146 0.99 18.37 16.83
CA SER A 146 0.92 17.94 18.23
C SER A 146 0.34 16.53 18.33
N PRO A 147 1.02 15.60 19.02
CA PRO A 147 0.51 14.25 19.19
C PRO A 147 -0.81 14.25 19.94
N ALA A 148 -1.82 13.63 19.36
CA ALA A 148 -3.01 13.29 20.11
C ALA A 148 -2.67 12.17 21.11
N ALA A 149 -3.23 12.25 22.32
CA ALA A 149 -3.10 11.15 23.26
C ALA A 149 -3.69 9.88 22.63
N CYS A 150 -2.93 8.79 22.65
CA CYS A 150 -3.33 7.52 22.06
C CYS A 150 -4.63 6.98 22.67
N CYS A 151 -4.76 7.14 24.00
CA CYS A 151 -6.00 6.87 24.73
C CYS A 151 -6.25 8.01 25.71
N VAL A 152 -7.50 8.34 25.94
CA VAL A 152 -7.96 9.31 26.93
C VAL A 152 -8.81 8.60 27.98
N ILE A 153 -8.80 9.11 29.19
CA ILE A 153 -9.73 8.66 30.22
C ILE A 153 -10.93 9.61 30.15
N ASP A 154 -12.07 9.06 29.75
CA ASP A 154 -13.33 9.79 29.71
C ASP A 154 -13.80 10.22 31.11
N GLU A 155 -14.76 11.17 31.19
CA GLU A 155 -15.34 11.67 32.42
C GLU A 155 -15.95 10.55 33.27
N ASP A 156 -16.45 9.50 32.65
CA ASP A 156 -16.94 8.28 33.31
C ASP A 156 -15.82 7.31 33.72
N ARG A 157 -14.54 7.70 33.59
CA ARG A 157 -13.34 6.91 33.85
C ARG A 157 -13.22 5.67 32.94
N ALA A 158 -13.92 5.65 31.82
CA ALA A 158 -13.70 4.67 30.75
C ALA A 158 -12.45 5.05 29.95
N LEU A 159 -11.63 4.06 29.63
CA LEU A 159 -10.48 4.25 28.78
C LEU A 159 -10.93 4.18 27.32
N GLU A 160 -10.97 5.31 26.64
CA GLU A 160 -11.24 5.39 25.22
C GLU A 160 -9.94 5.51 24.43
N CYS A 161 -9.72 4.56 23.54
CA CYS A 161 -8.57 4.56 22.64
C CYS A 161 -9.02 4.86 21.21
N GLN A 162 -8.42 5.88 20.61
CA GLN A 162 -8.75 6.32 19.24
C GLN A 162 -8.37 5.26 18.19
N ASP A 163 -7.42 4.39 18.53
CA ASP A 163 -6.94 3.35 17.64
C ASP A 163 -6.76 2.03 18.43
N VAL A 164 -7.04 0.92 17.77
CA VAL A 164 -6.84 -0.43 18.33
C VAL A 164 -5.40 -0.68 18.78
N ASN A 165 -4.44 -0.07 18.09
CA ASN A 165 -3.01 -0.16 18.42
C ASN A 165 -2.69 0.49 19.78
N CYS A 166 -3.45 1.47 20.17
CA CYS A 166 -3.29 2.16 21.46
C CYS A 166 -3.72 1.29 22.63
N GLY A 167 -4.75 0.47 22.46
CA GLY A 167 -5.25 -0.44 23.51
C GLY A 167 -4.34 -1.66 23.70
N ASN A 168 -3.94 -2.28 22.63
CA ASN A 168 -3.04 -3.44 22.62
C ASN A 168 -2.39 -3.60 21.25
N CYS A 169 -1.22 -3.03 21.11
CA CYS A 169 -0.52 -3.03 19.81
C CYS A 169 -0.15 -4.43 19.30
N LEU A 170 -0.01 -5.43 20.16
CA LEU A 170 0.29 -6.81 19.74
C LEU A 170 -0.93 -7.59 19.19
N ARG A 171 -2.13 -7.03 19.29
CA ARG A 171 -3.34 -7.63 18.65
C ARG A 171 -3.45 -7.31 17.18
N THR A 172 -2.72 -6.31 16.71
CA THR A 172 -2.72 -5.93 15.31
C THR A 172 -1.85 -6.88 14.52
N ALA A 173 -2.37 -7.36 13.40
CA ALA A 173 -1.58 -8.16 12.46
C ALA A 173 -0.37 -7.34 11.97
N ARG A 174 0.78 -8.00 11.80
CA ARG A 174 2.05 -7.38 11.39
C ARG A 174 2.59 -6.36 12.40
N SER A 175 2.32 -6.56 13.69
CA SER A 175 2.91 -5.82 14.79
C SER A 175 4.01 -6.64 15.47
N THR A 176 5.07 -5.98 15.90
CA THR A 176 6.21 -6.60 16.59
C THR A 176 6.77 -5.67 17.66
N THR A 177 7.37 -6.25 18.71
CA THR A 177 8.17 -5.51 19.69
C THR A 177 9.62 -5.36 19.26
N GLU A 178 10.04 -6.13 18.24
CA GLU A 178 11.39 -6.05 17.72
C GLU A 178 11.53 -4.84 16.81
N ARG A 179 12.54 -4.01 17.11
CA ARG A 179 12.86 -2.85 16.27
C ARG A 179 13.31 -3.33 14.89
N PRO A 180 12.71 -2.88 13.79
CA PRO A 180 13.21 -3.19 12.46
C PRO A 180 14.66 -2.75 12.30
N PHE A 181 15.50 -3.57 11.69
CA PHE A 181 16.96 -3.30 11.57
C PHE A 181 17.28 -2.00 10.84
N TRP A 182 16.39 -1.54 10.00
CA TRP A 182 16.52 -0.30 9.20
C TRP A 182 15.91 0.93 9.90
N TRP A 183 15.25 0.78 11.05
CA TRP A 183 14.65 1.87 11.80
C TRP A 183 15.75 2.69 12.50
N ARG A 184 15.77 4.00 12.29
CA ARG A 184 16.74 4.95 12.90
C ARG A 184 16.28 5.49 14.24
#